data_1b088b56cb7bebbb78a3710747f24070
#
_entry.id   1b088b56cb7bebbb78a3710747f24070
#
_cell.length_a   1.000
_cell.length_b   1.000
_cell.length_c   1.000
_cell.angle_alpha   90.00
_cell.angle_beta   90.00
_cell.angle_gamma   90.00
#
_symmetry.space_group_name_H-M   'P 1'
#
loop_
_entity.id
_entity.type
_entity.pdbx_description
1 polymer ?
#
loop_
_entity_poly.entity_id
_entity_poly.type
_entity_poly.pdbx_seq_one_letter_code
_entity_poly.pdbx_strand_id
1 'polypeptide(L)'
;MTQATPHLPALEREFIETEARYGFVGLLRSLPVLWVNHPAENLRASFKPHQLQIACQLGFCVPPSLLTNDPDEFQRFYLEHHGQVIYKTVGTPVLMDEGIAISTYTEVLTKKLFEQAKQVQYTAHLFQRYVDKLFELRIIVIGEKIFAVEIHNQHSELAKVDWRRQYAYLHYQVH
;
A
#
# COMPACT_ATOMS: atom_id res chain seq x y z
N MET A 1 -6.02 -9.64 -19.34
CA MET A 1 -5.81 -9.26 -20.75
C MET A 1 -4.81 -10.15 -21.49
N THR A 2 -3.99 -10.93 -20.80
CA THR A 2 -2.95 -11.82 -21.36
C THR A 2 -3.43 -13.05 -22.14
N GLN A 3 -4.73 -13.32 -22.22
CA GLN A 3 -5.26 -14.52 -22.87
C GLN A 3 -5.60 -14.38 -24.38
N ALA A 4 -5.58 -13.17 -24.91
CA ALA A 4 -6.04 -12.97 -26.30
C ALA A 4 -5.02 -13.39 -27.38
N THR A 5 -3.73 -13.50 -27.05
CA THR A 5 -2.66 -13.77 -28.01
C THR A 5 -1.59 -14.75 -27.52
N PRO A 6 -1.95 -15.90 -26.93
CA PRO A 6 -0.98 -16.82 -26.33
C PRO A 6 -0.03 -17.48 -27.37
N HIS A 7 -0.39 -17.42 -28.63
CA HIS A 7 0.36 -18.00 -29.77
C HIS A 7 1.46 -17.07 -30.31
N LEU A 8 1.49 -15.81 -29.90
CA LEU A 8 2.48 -14.85 -30.36
C LEU A 8 3.77 -14.89 -29.51
N PRO A 9 4.93 -14.54 -30.08
CA PRO A 9 6.16 -14.36 -29.34
C PRO A 9 6.01 -13.32 -28.21
N ALA A 10 6.83 -13.44 -27.16
CA ALA A 10 6.72 -12.61 -25.95
C ALA A 10 6.83 -11.10 -26.26
N LEU A 11 7.75 -10.72 -27.15
CA LEU A 11 7.97 -9.33 -27.54
C LEU A 11 6.74 -8.74 -28.26
N GLU A 12 6.13 -9.51 -29.15
CA GLU A 12 4.93 -9.09 -29.88
C GLU A 12 3.73 -8.94 -28.94
N ARG A 13 3.59 -9.84 -27.98
CA ARG A 13 2.55 -9.72 -26.95
C ARG A 13 2.72 -8.47 -26.09
N GLU A 14 3.94 -8.20 -25.63
CA GLU A 14 4.25 -7.01 -24.84
C GLU A 14 3.95 -5.73 -25.61
N PHE A 15 4.32 -5.68 -26.89
CA PHE A 15 4.00 -4.55 -27.76
C PHE A 15 2.48 -4.35 -27.89
N ILE A 16 1.73 -5.40 -28.24
CA ILE A 16 0.27 -5.34 -28.42
C ILE A 16 -0.43 -4.91 -27.11
N GLU A 17 -0.03 -5.48 -25.97
CA GLU A 17 -0.60 -5.12 -24.69
C GLU A 17 -0.29 -3.67 -24.31
N THR A 18 0.90 -3.21 -24.63
CA THR A 18 1.32 -1.83 -24.37
C THR A 18 0.52 -0.86 -25.24
N GLU A 19 0.45 -1.07 -26.54
CA GLU A 19 -0.30 -0.21 -27.46
C GLU A 19 -1.80 -0.20 -27.14
N ALA A 20 -2.39 -1.37 -26.89
CA ALA A 20 -3.79 -1.46 -26.49
C ALA A 20 -4.08 -0.70 -25.19
N ARG A 21 -3.19 -0.80 -24.20
CA ARG A 21 -3.32 -0.10 -22.93
C ARG A 21 -3.20 1.42 -23.11
N TYR A 22 -2.18 1.90 -23.83
CA TYR A 22 -1.99 3.32 -24.06
C TYR A 22 -3.14 3.91 -24.90
N GLY A 23 -3.54 3.24 -25.97
CA GLY A 23 -4.64 3.67 -26.82
C GLY A 23 -5.98 3.73 -26.05
N PHE A 24 -6.32 2.66 -25.34
CA PHE A 24 -7.58 2.60 -24.60
C PHE A 24 -7.61 3.57 -23.40
N VAL A 25 -6.55 3.61 -22.60
CA VAL A 25 -6.47 4.52 -21.46
C VAL A 25 -6.41 5.98 -21.92
N GLY A 26 -5.69 6.26 -23.02
CA GLY A 26 -5.65 7.60 -23.63
C GLY A 26 -7.03 8.07 -24.07
N LEU A 27 -7.77 7.19 -24.77
CA LEU A 27 -9.14 7.46 -25.20
C LEU A 27 -10.05 7.73 -23.99
N LEU A 28 -10.04 6.87 -22.99
CA LEU A 28 -10.86 7.07 -21.79
C LEU A 28 -10.56 8.41 -21.10
N ARG A 29 -9.28 8.77 -20.94
CA ARG A 29 -8.86 10.01 -20.27
C ARG A 29 -9.25 11.26 -21.06
N SER A 30 -9.46 11.17 -22.37
CA SER A 30 -9.91 12.29 -23.19
C SER A 30 -11.42 12.54 -23.14
N LEU A 31 -12.19 11.64 -22.51
CA LEU A 31 -13.64 11.80 -22.40
C LEU A 31 -14.01 12.96 -21.45
N PRO A 32 -14.89 13.89 -21.85
CA PRO A 32 -15.38 14.97 -21.01
C PRO A 32 -16.51 14.48 -20.07
N VAL A 33 -16.15 13.56 -19.16
CA VAL A 33 -17.10 12.95 -18.21
C VAL A 33 -16.73 13.24 -16.77
N LEU A 34 -17.68 13.12 -15.86
CA LEU A 34 -17.39 13.14 -14.43
C LEU A 34 -16.62 11.88 -14.04
N TRP A 35 -15.41 12.08 -13.53
CA TRP A 35 -14.57 11.01 -13.01
C TRP A 35 -14.70 10.90 -11.49
N VAL A 36 -14.96 9.68 -10.99
CA VAL A 36 -14.97 9.38 -9.56
C VAL A 36 -14.08 8.15 -9.31
N ASN A 37 -12.76 8.31 -9.07
CA ASN A 37 -11.95 9.53 -9.23
C ASN A 37 -11.22 9.51 -10.58
N HIS A 38 -10.64 10.64 -10.98
CA HIS A 38 -9.82 10.66 -12.20
C HIS A 38 -8.60 9.71 -12.04
N PRO A 39 -8.29 8.84 -13.02
CA PRO A 39 -7.23 7.83 -12.88
C PRO A 39 -5.85 8.39 -12.56
N ALA A 40 -5.51 9.58 -13.08
CA ALA A 40 -4.24 10.24 -12.77
C ALA A 40 -4.17 10.67 -11.30
N GLU A 41 -5.27 11.19 -10.74
CA GLU A 41 -5.34 11.59 -9.34
C GLU A 41 -5.32 10.37 -8.40
N ASN A 42 -5.97 9.27 -8.78
CA ASN A 42 -5.85 8.01 -8.05
C ASN A 42 -4.41 7.50 -8.01
N LEU A 43 -3.71 7.56 -9.14
CA LEU A 43 -2.29 7.17 -9.21
C LEU A 43 -1.45 8.06 -8.31
N ARG A 44 -1.61 9.38 -8.41
CA ARG A 44 -0.91 10.35 -7.56
C ARG A 44 -1.17 10.09 -6.08
N ALA A 45 -2.43 9.86 -5.72
CA ALA A 45 -2.83 9.55 -4.35
C ALA A 45 -2.31 8.20 -3.83
N SER A 46 -1.92 7.26 -4.70
CA SER A 46 -1.44 5.94 -4.31
C SER A 46 0.01 5.93 -3.76
N PHE A 47 0.79 6.97 -4.03
CA PHE A 47 2.18 7.06 -3.60
C PHE A 47 2.29 7.33 -2.09
N LYS A 48 2.62 6.32 -1.30
CA LYS A 48 2.69 6.42 0.16
C LYS A 48 3.64 7.51 0.68
N PRO A 49 4.85 7.72 0.12
CA PRO A 49 5.71 8.82 0.56
C PRO A 49 5.05 10.20 0.36
N HIS A 50 4.34 10.39 -0.73
CA HIS A 50 3.60 11.61 -1.00
C HIS A 50 2.42 11.80 -0.03
N GLN A 51 1.69 10.72 0.28
CA GLN A 51 0.63 10.75 1.31
C GLN A 51 1.18 11.20 2.66
N LEU A 52 2.32 10.62 3.11
CA LEU A 52 2.95 10.97 4.38
C LEU A 52 3.39 12.44 4.40
N GLN A 53 3.99 12.94 3.32
CA GLN A 53 4.38 14.34 3.18
C GLN A 53 3.18 15.28 3.30
N ILE A 54 2.10 15.01 2.56
CA ILE A 54 0.87 15.84 2.63
C ILE A 54 0.27 15.79 4.02
N ALA A 55 0.19 14.61 4.65
CA ALA A 55 -0.33 14.46 6.00
C ALA A 55 0.45 15.33 7.00
N CYS A 56 1.80 15.32 6.95
CA CYS A 56 2.64 16.19 7.77
C CYS A 56 2.35 17.68 7.50
N GLN A 57 2.25 18.08 6.24
CA GLN A 57 1.97 19.49 5.86
C GLN A 57 0.61 19.98 6.37
N LEU A 58 -0.37 19.07 6.45
CA LEU A 58 -1.71 19.35 6.97
C LEU A 58 -1.80 19.23 8.50
N GLY A 59 -0.68 18.98 9.20
CA GLY A 59 -0.63 18.91 10.66
C GLY A 59 -1.08 17.58 11.26
N PHE A 60 -1.23 16.51 10.47
CA PHE A 60 -1.48 15.19 11.01
C PHE A 60 -0.24 14.66 11.77
N CYS A 61 -0.48 13.98 12.88
CA CYS A 61 0.55 13.26 13.61
C CYS A 61 0.91 11.97 12.83
N VAL A 62 1.97 12.05 12.03
CA VAL A 62 2.46 10.92 11.24
C VAL A 62 3.54 10.19 12.05
N PRO A 63 3.45 8.87 12.22
CA PRO A 63 4.50 8.09 12.88
C PRO A 63 5.84 8.24 12.17
N PRO A 64 6.98 8.23 12.89
CA PRO A 64 8.30 8.18 12.28
C PRO A 64 8.36 7.13 11.17
N SER A 65 8.83 7.54 10.01
CA SER A 65 8.82 6.70 8.80
C SER A 65 10.16 6.83 8.09
N LEU A 66 10.65 5.71 7.57
CA LEU A 66 11.88 5.60 6.81
C LEU A 66 11.59 4.92 5.48
N LEU A 67 11.94 5.57 4.36
CA LEU A 67 11.96 4.96 3.04
C LEU A 67 13.42 4.81 2.62
N THR A 68 13.90 3.58 2.54
CA THR A 68 15.31 3.32 2.26
C THR A 68 15.53 1.99 1.55
N ASN A 69 16.68 1.87 0.89
CA ASN A 69 17.30 0.63 0.46
C ASN A 69 18.68 0.43 1.11
N ASP A 70 19.02 1.22 2.13
CA ASP A 70 20.27 1.11 2.88
C ASP A 70 20.06 0.24 4.13
N PRO A 71 20.75 -0.92 4.25
CA PRO A 71 20.66 -1.78 5.42
C PRO A 71 21.07 -1.11 6.73
N ASP A 72 22.07 -0.21 6.70
CA ASP A 72 22.58 0.45 7.90
C ASP A 72 21.59 1.50 8.42
N GLU A 73 20.93 2.23 7.51
CA GLU A 73 19.83 3.13 7.87
C GLU A 73 18.65 2.38 8.48
N PHE A 74 18.27 1.25 7.88
CA PHE A 74 17.23 0.39 8.42
C PHE A 74 17.57 -0.11 9.83
N GLN A 75 18.81 -0.59 10.05
CA GLN A 75 19.23 -1.08 11.36
C GLN A 75 19.20 0.04 12.42
N ARG A 76 19.70 1.22 12.07
CA ARG A 76 19.61 2.40 12.97
C ARG A 76 18.17 2.72 13.34
N PHE A 77 17.28 2.80 12.37
CA PHE A 77 15.87 3.08 12.59
C PHE A 77 15.19 2.03 13.47
N TYR A 78 15.49 0.75 13.25
CA TYR A 78 14.93 -0.35 14.05
C TYR A 78 15.39 -0.27 15.52
N LEU A 79 16.67 0.00 15.76
CA LEU A 79 17.22 0.11 17.11
C LEU A 79 16.72 1.39 17.81
N GLU A 80 16.65 2.52 17.14
CA GLU A 80 16.11 3.79 17.65
C GLU A 80 14.67 3.64 18.14
N HIS A 81 13.88 2.82 17.48
CA HIS A 81 12.51 2.54 17.86
C HIS A 81 12.32 1.25 18.67
N HIS A 82 13.40 0.74 19.28
CA HIS A 82 13.38 -0.43 20.18
C HIS A 82 12.71 -1.68 19.56
N GLY A 83 12.85 -1.86 18.26
CA GLY A 83 12.23 -2.96 17.52
C GLY A 83 10.73 -2.79 17.25
N GLN A 84 10.10 -1.73 17.72
CA GLN A 84 8.69 -1.40 17.48
C GLN A 84 8.52 -0.80 16.07
N VAL A 85 8.76 -1.61 15.05
CA VAL A 85 8.76 -1.18 13.63
C VAL A 85 7.90 -2.12 12.81
N ILE A 86 7.15 -1.56 11.88
CA ILE A 86 6.38 -2.27 10.87
C ILE A 86 6.97 -2.04 9.49
N TYR A 87 6.78 -3.03 8.63
CA TYR A 87 7.04 -2.96 7.19
C TYR A 87 5.75 -2.76 6.43
N LYS A 88 5.76 -1.87 5.44
CA LYS A 88 4.67 -1.66 4.49
C LYS A 88 5.21 -1.71 3.06
N THR A 89 4.51 -2.38 2.16
CA THR A 89 4.82 -2.30 0.73
C THR A 89 4.65 -0.86 0.22
N VAL A 90 5.59 -0.38 -0.57
CA VAL A 90 5.52 0.97 -1.16
C VAL A 90 4.49 1.03 -2.29
N GLY A 91 4.51 0.01 -3.14
CA GLY A 91 3.65 -0.09 -4.31
C GLY A 91 2.38 -0.93 -4.08
N THR A 92 2.12 -1.83 -5.02
CA THR A 92 0.93 -2.69 -4.98
C THR A 92 1.01 -3.70 -3.84
N PRO A 93 -0.11 -3.92 -3.12
CA PRO A 93 -0.18 -4.94 -2.08
C PRO A 93 -0.45 -6.35 -2.61
N VAL A 94 -0.58 -6.53 -3.92
CA VAL A 94 -0.90 -7.82 -4.56
C VAL A 94 0.19 -8.18 -5.56
N LEU A 95 0.79 -9.34 -5.36
CA LEU A 95 1.72 -9.96 -6.29
C LEU A 95 1.02 -11.10 -7.03
N MET A 96 1.45 -11.39 -8.25
CA MET A 96 0.96 -12.53 -9.02
C MET A 96 2.07 -13.57 -9.12
N ASP A 97 1.79 -14.78 -8.67
CA ASP A 97 2.71 -15.92 -8.78
C ASP A 97 1.96 -17.08 -9.44
N GLU A 98 2.42 -17.53 -10.61
CA GLU A 98 1.80 -18.57 -11.42
C GLU A 98 0.27 -18.44 -11.59
N GLY A 99 -0.23 -17.20 -11.68
CA GLY A 99 -1.67 -16.90 -11.79
C GLY A 99 -2.41 -16.82 -10.46
N ILE A 100 -1.71 -17.02 -9.33
CA ILE A 100 -2.26 -16.90 -7.98
C ILE A 100 -1.98 -15.48 -7.46
N ALA A 101 -3.02 -14.81 -6.97
CA ALA A 101 -2.88 -13.48 -6.34
C ALA A 101 -2.43 -13.63 -4.89
N ILE A 102 -1.23 -13.15 -4.59
CA ILE A 102 -0.66 -13.13 -3.23
C ILE A 102 -0.80 -11.71 -2.68
N SER A 103 -1.61 -11.56 -1.64
CA SER A 103 -1.74 -10.27 -0.94
C SER A 103 -0.61 -10.07 0.05
N THR A 104 -0.01 -8.88 0.02
CA THR A 104 0.96 -8.43 1.01
C THR A 104 0.28 -7.55 2.04
N TYR A 105 0.61 -7.74 3.30
CA TYR A 105 0.05 -7.02 4.44
C TYR A 105 1.12 -6.24 5.17
N THR A 106 0.69 -5.33 6.04
CA THR A 106 1.58 -4.72 7.02
C THR A 106 2.07 -5.78 8.00
N GLU A 107 3.37 -5.84 8.24
CA GLU A 107 4.03 -6.80 9.14
C GLU A 107 4.79 -6.08 10.23
N VAL A 108 4.71 -6.59 11.47
CA VAL A 108 5.63 -6.20 12.53
C VAL A 108 6.97 -6.88 12.28
N LEU A 109 8.05 -6.11 12.32
CA LEU A 109 9.38 -6.66 12.12
C LEU A 109 9.82 -7.49 13.32
N THR A 110 10.19 -8.73 13.05
CA THR A 110 10.75 -9.63 14.04
C THR A 110 12.27 -9.52 14.08
N LYS A 111 12.88 -10.01 15.18
CA LYS A 111 14.34 -10.11 15.26
C LYS A 111 14.95 -10.92 14.09
N LYS A 112 14.27 -11.97 13.65
CA LYS A 112 14.68 -12.77 12.49
C LYS A 112 14.75 -11.95 11.20
N LEU A 113 13.77 -11.07 10.97
CA LEU A 113 13.78 -10.18 9.80
C LEU A 113 14.86 -9.09 9.92
N PHE A 114 15.10 -8.59 11.13
CA PHE A 114 16.20 -7.66 11.39
C PHE A 114 17.58 -8.29 11.07
N GLU A 115 17.80 -9.55 11.40
CA GLU A 115 19.02 -10.29 11.06
C GLU A 115 19.22 -10.46 9.54
N GLN A 116 18.16 -10.31 8.76
CA GLN A 116 18.19 -10.33 7.28
C GLN A 116 18.30 -8.93 6.65
N ALA A 117 18.73 -7.93 7.39
CA ALA A 117 18.79 -6.52 6.96
C ALA A 117 19.49 -6.31 5.60
N LYS A 118 20.48 -7.14 5.25
CA LYS A 118 21.14 -7.09 3.94
C LYS A 118 20.21 -7.18 2.74
N GLN A 119 19.03 -7.79 2.90
CA GLN A 119 18.05 -7.90 1.80
C GLN A 119 17.38 -6.55 1.47
N VAL A 120 17.47 -5.57 2.38
CA VAL A 120 16.94 -4.21 2.16
C VAL A 120 17.58 -3.55 0.93
N GLN A 121 18.83 -3.88 0.60
CA GLN A 121 19.54 -3.31 -0.55
C GLN A 121 18.89 -3.58 -1.93
N TYR A 122 17.99 -4.55 -2.04
CA TYR A 122 17.42 -4.95 -3.33
C TYR A 122 16.33 -4.02 -3.87
N THR A 123 15.65 -3.25 -3.00
CA THR A 123 14.62 -2.30 -3.42
C THR A 123 14.32 -1.29 -2.33
N ALA A 124 13.51 -0.27 -2.66
CA ALA A 124 13.01 0.67 -1.65
C ALA A 124 11.98 0.00 -0.73
N HIS A 125 12.16 0.16 0.57
CA HIS A 125 11.29 -0.36 1.62
C HIS A 125 10.74 0.78 2.47
N LEU A 126 9.47 0.70 2.86
CA LEU A 126 8.85 1.62 3.80
C LEU A 126 8.77 0.97 5.18
N PHE A 127 9.58 1.47 6.10
CA PHE A 127 9.52 1.16 7.52
C PHE A 127 8.83 2.28 8.28
N GLN A 128 8.09 1.94 9.30
CA GLN A 128 7.39 2.92 10.12
C GLN A 128 7.35 2.44 11.56
N ARG A 129 7.46 3.37 12.52
CA ARG A 129 7.27 3.03 13.92
C ARG A 129 5.87 2.45 14.12
N TYR A 130 5.79 1.31 14.81
CA TYR A 130 4.51 0.72 15.21
C TYR A 130 3.79 1.66 16.18
N VAL A 131 2.50 1.84 15.97
CA VAL A 131 1.63 2.63 16.84
C VAL A 131 0.60 1.70 17.46
N ASP A 132 0.59 1.64 18.80
CA ASP A 132 -0.51 1.00 19.52
C ASP A 132 -1.78 1.81 19.28
N LYS A 133 -2.85 1.13 18.95
CA LYS A 133 -4.12 1.74 18.57
C LYS A 133 -5.27 1.04 19.25
N LEU A 134 -6.32 1.77 19.58
CA LEU A 134 -7.57 1.21 20.11
C LEU A 134 -8.43 0.67 18.98
N PHE A 135 -8.47 1.39 17.84
CA PHE A 135 -9.19 1.04 16.62
C PHE A 135 -8.52 1.72 15.43
N GLU A 136 -8.92 1.35 14.23
CA GLU A 136 -8.56 2.06 13.00
C GLU A 136 -9.75 2.85 12.47
N LEU A 137 -9.49 3.90 11.71
CA LEU A 137 -10.53 4.67 11.01
C LEU A 137 -10.44 4.43 9.51
N ARG A 138 -11.58 4.08 8.92
CA ARG A 138 -11.76 4.17 7.47
C ARG A 138 -12.57 5.43 7.17
N ILE A 139 -11.93 6.40 6.53
CA ILE A 139 -12.55 7.67 6.17
C ILE A 139 -12.76 7.70 4.67
N ILE A 140 -13.97 8.01 4.24
CA ILE A 140 -14.36 8.20 2.84
C ILE A 140 -14.87 9.63 2.69
N VAL A 141 -14.29 10.37 1.74
CA VAL A 141 -14.69 11.75 1.43
C VAL A 141 -15.34 11.77 0.05
N ILE A 142 -16.56 12.29 -0.04
CA ILE A 142 -17.32 12.43 -1.29
C ILE A 142 -17.80 13.87 -1.39
N GLY A 143 -17.14 14.68 -2.23
CA GLY A 143 -17.37 16.11 -2.25
C GLY A 143 -17.02 16.73 -0.90
N GLU A 144 -17.99 17.35 -0.24
CA GLU A 144 -17.85 17.95 1.10
C GLU A 144 -18.26 17.01 2.26
N LYS A 145 -18.79 15.83 1.93
CA LYS A 145 -19.26 14.88 2.95
C LYS A 145 -18.16 13.93 3.36
N ILE A 146 -18.06 13.70 4.66
CA ILE A 146 -17.12 12.77 5.29
C ILE A 146 -17.91 11.64 5.94
N PHE A 147 -17.52 10.42 5.62
CA PHE A 147 -18.05 9.21 6.24
C PHE A 147 -16.91 8.52 6.97
N ALA A 148 -17.06 8.28 8.26
CA ALA A 148 -16.06 7.62 9.08
C ALA A 148 -16.60 6.30 9.64
N VAL A 149 -15.74 5.27 9.61
CA VAL A 149 -16.04 3.95 10.18
C VAL A 149 -14.88 3.55 11.08
N GLU A 150 -15.16 3.28 12.34
CA GLU A 150 -14.23 2.64 13.25
C GLU A 150 -14.14 1.15 12.96
N ILE A 151 -12.93 0.62 12.95
CA ILE A 151 -12.62 -0.79 12.76
C ILE A 151 -11.96 -1.30 14.03
N HIS A 152 -12.71 -2.04 14.83
CA HIS A 152 -12.26 -2.59 16.10
C HIS A 152 -11.58 -3.94 15.86
N ASN A 153 -10.26 -3.92 15.68
CA ASN A 153 -9.45 -5.08 15.28
C ASN A 153 -8.47 -5.56 16.36
N GLN A 154 -8.42 -4.90 17.54
CA GLN A 154 -7.40 -5.18 18.56
C GLN A 154 -7.60 -6.50 19.31
N HIS A 155 -8.81 -7.07 19.29
CA HIS A 155 -9.12 -8.38 19.86
C HIS A 155 -8.69 -9.56 18.96
N SER A 156 -8.28 -9.30 17.72
CA SER A 156 -7.85 -10.33 16.76
C SER A 156 -6.34 -10.33 16.58
N GLU A 157 -5.67 -11.40 16.96
CA GLU A 157 -4.22 -11.56 16.75
C GLU A 157 -3.82 -11.47 15.27
N LEU A 158 -4.68 -11.87 14.34
CA LEU A 158 -4.43 -11.78 12.90
C LEU A 158 -4.63 -10.37 12.36
N ALA A 159 -5.65 -9.65 12.83
CA ALA A 159 -6.07 -8.38 12.29
C ALA A 159 -5.50 -7.15 13.02
N LYS A 160 -4.96 -7.30 14.23
CA LYS A 160 -4.50 -6.17 15.05
C LYS A 160 -3.44 -5.30 14.39
N VAL A 161 -2.61 -5.85 13.52
CA VAL A 161 -1.59 -5.12 12.77
C VAL A 161 -2.15 -4.61 11.45
N ASP A 162 -2.89 -5.46 10.74
CA ASP A 162 -3.54 -5.12 9.46
C ASP A 162 -4.93 -5.76 9.42
N TRP A 163 -5.98 -4.94 9.54
CA TRP A 163 -7.38 -5.37 9.62
C TRP A 163 -7.83 -6.18 8.39
N ARG A 164 -7.19 -6.02 7.25
CA ARG A 164 -7.51 -6.71 6.00
C ARG A 164 -7.27 -8.22 6.05
N ARG A 165 -6.51 -8.70 7.04
CA ARG A 165 -6.26 -10.14 7.24
C ARG A 165 -7.51 -10.91 7.70
N GLN A 166 -8.48 -10.23 8.31
CA GLN A 166 -9.66 -10.87 8.88
C GLN A 166 -10.91 -9.98 8.85
N TYR A 167 -11.05 -9.14 7.84
CA TYR A 167 -12.06 -8.08 7.77
C TYR A 167 -13.52 -8.56 8.00
N ALA A 168 -13.87 -9.80 7.64
CA ALA A 168 -15.24 -10.33 7.76
C ALA A 168 -15.71 -10.56 9.21
N TYR A 169 -14.79 -10.59 10.17
CA TYR A 169 -15.07 -10.94 11.57
C TYR A 169 -14.82 -9.77 12.54
N LEU A 170 -14.61 -8.58 12.02
CA LEU A 170 -14.34 -7.41 12.84
C LEU A 170 -15.63 -6.64 13.15
N HIS A 171 -15.61 -5.93 14.26
CA HIS A 171 -16.68 -5.00 14.60
C HIS A 171 -16.45 -3.64 13.96
N TYR A 172 -17.50 -3.09 13.35
CA TYR A 172 -17.48 -1.81 12.64
C TYR A 172 -18.51 -0.87 13.27
N GLN A 173 -18.11 0.38 13.54
CA GLN A 173 -19.00 1.42 14.03
C GLN A 173 -18.97 2.62 13.07
N VAL A 174 -20.13 2.99 12.54
CA VAL A 174 -20.30 4.11 11.61
C VAL A 174 -20.61 5.39 12.39
N HIS A 175 -20.00 6.51 11.94
CA HIS A 175 -20.21 7.88 12.45
C HIS A 175 -20.79 8.78 11.39
#